data_2cabfa5baa316e86506f625b6735d69f
#
_entry.id   2cabfa5baa316e86506f625b6735d69f
#
_cell.length_a   1.000
_cell.length_b   1.000
_cell.length_c   1.000
_cell.angle_alpha   90.00
_cell.angle_beta   90.00
_cell.angle_gamma   90.00
#
_symmetry.space_group_name_H-M   'P 1'
#
loop_
_entity.id
_entity.type
_entity.pdbx_description
1 polymer ?
#
loop_
_entity_poly.entity_id
_entity_poly.type
_entity_poly.pdbx_seq_one_letter_code
_entity_poly.pdbx_strand_id
1 'polypeptide(L)'
;MVVTTNILKQKYSDYSNPLDKIKREADAGRLIRLTRGIYETDKNVDSPFLACIIMPLSYLSFDWALSYYGLIPERVEAITSASFGLRKKKTFINKFCRYEYQDVPSSVYPYGLTLIQNGTYIAKIATKEKAICDSLSKWRTVQNIKDLKELLFLDKRINEEDFSSLDFDNILKLAPLYRRTNLDLLTRLIRKEYKHE
;
A
#
# COMPACT_ATOMS: atom_id res chain seq x y z
N MET A 1 -17.43 -5.82 -10.38
CA MET A 1 -17.01 -4.79 -11.36
C MET A 1 -17.22 -3.41 -10.75
N VAL A 2 -16.22 -2.54 -10.84
CA VAL A 2 -16.30 -1.17 -10.31
C VAL A 2 -17.13 -0.29 -11.25
N VAL A 3 -18.04 0.50 -10.66
CA VAL A 3 -18.92 1.44 -11.37
C VAL A 3 -18.97 2.79 -10.66
N THR A 4 -19.13 3.86 -11.44
CA THR A 4 -19.26 5.21 -10.89
C THR A 4 -20.73 5.63 -10.79
N THR A 5 -21.00 6.66 -9.96
CA THR A 5 -22.34 7.25 -9.88
C THR A 5 -22.88 7.70 -11.23
N ASN A 6 -22.02 8.20 -12.13
CA ASN A 6 -22.46 8.65 -13.45
C ASN A 6 -22.93 7.50 -14.33
N ILE A 7 -22.20 6.39 -14.35
CA ILE A 7 -22.59 5.17 -15.05
C ILE A 7 -23.91 4.63 -14.48
N LEU A 8 -24.05 4.63 -13.15
CA LEU A 8 -25.28 4.16 -12.50
C LEU A 8 -26.48 5.09 -12.78
N LYS A 9 -26.29 6.41 -12.83
CA LYS A 9 -27.36 7.35 -13.25
C LYS A 9 -27.84 7.07 -14.67
N GLN A 10 -26.92 6.81 -15.57
CA GLN A 10 -27.27 6.45 -16.94
C GLN A 10 -27.99 5.10 -17.00
N LYS A 11 -27.53 4.09 -16.26
CA LYS A 11 -28.19 2.77 -16.15
C LYS A 11 -29.62 2.86 -15.61
N TYR A 12 -29.87 3.81 -14.71
CA TYR A 12 -31.17 4.00 -14.03
C TYR A 12 -31.91 5.24 -14.54
N SER A 13 -31.66 5.69 -15.77
CA SER A 13 -32.29 6.88 -16.39
C SER A 13 -33.83 6.82 -16.41
N ASP A 14 -34.39 5.60 -16.54
CA ASP A 14 -35.85 5.39 -16.61
C ASP A 14 -36.55 5.56 -15.25
N TYR A 15 -35.81 5.68 -14.16
CA TYR A 15 -36.37 5.96 -12.84
C TYR A 15 -36.52 7.44 -12.62
N SER A 16 -37.64 7.88 -12.00
CA SER A 16 -37.89 9.27 -11.67
C SER A 16 -36.81 9.92 -10.83
N ASN A 17 -36.12 9.15 -9.98
CA ASN A 17 -34.95 9.58 -9.23
C ASN A 17 -33.84 8.49 -9.24
N PRO A 18 -32.90 8.55 -10.17
CA PRO A 18 -31.79 7.59 -10.26
C PRO A 18 -30.92 7.52 -9.00
N LEU A 19 -30.74 8.64 -8.27
CA LEU A 19 -29.93 8.65 -7.03
C LEU A 19 -30.59 7.86 -5.92
N ASP A 20 -31.90 7.94 -5.77
CA ASP A 20 -32.64 7.14 -4.77
C ASP A 20 -32.61 5.66 -5.14
N LYS A 21 -32.63 5.34 -6.43
CA LYS A 21 -32.46 3.96 -6.88
C LYS A 21 -31.07 3.44 -6.51
N ILE A 22 -30.01 4.20 -6.77
CA ILE A 22 -28.62 3.84 -6.39
C ILE A 22 -28.51 3.62 -4.88
N LYS A 23 -29.12 4.49 -4.07
CA LYS A 23 -29.15 4.35 -2.61
C LYS A 23 -29.81 3.06 -2.19
N ARG A 24 -31.00 2.76 -2.71
CA ARG A 24 -31.74 1.50 -2.43
C ARG A 24 -30.93 0.26 -2.83
N GLU A 25 -30.22 0.29 -3.97
CA GLU A 25 -29.33 -0.81 -4.39
C GLU A 25 -28.15 -0.99 -3.43
N ALA A 26 -27.60 0.13 -2.93
CA ALA A 26 -26.51 0.06 -1.94
C ALA A 26 -27.00 -0.44 -0.57
N ASP A 27 -28.16 0.02 -0.11
CA ASP A 27 -28.78 -0.42 1.15
C ASP A 27 -29.14 -1.91 1.09
N ALA A 28 -29.58 -2.41 -0.07
CA ALA A 28 -29.84 -3.82 -0.33
C ALA A 28 -28.55 -4.66 -0.54
N GLY A 29 -27.37 -4.02 -0.52
CA GLY A 29 -26.08 -4.70 -0.68
C GLY A 29 -25.81 -5.24 -2.10
N ARG A 30 -26.54 -4.80 -3.11
CA ARG A 30 -26.23 -5.09 -4.53
C ARG A 30 -25.18 -4.16 -5.11
N LEU A 31 -24.99 -3.01 -4.50
CA LEU A 31 -23.86 -2.10 -4.74
C LEU A 31 -23.12 -1.90 -3.42
N ILE A 32 -21.81 -2.13 -3.42
CA ILE A 32 -20.97 -1.89 -2.25
C ILE A 32 -20.22 -0.59 -2.47
N ARG A 33 -20.51 0.41 -1.65
CA ARG A 33 -19.84 1.71 -1.75
C ARG A 33 -18.39 1.59 -1.29
N LEU A 34 -17.44 1.86 -2.20
CA LEU A 34 -16.02 1.89 -1.90
C LEU A 34 -15.60 3.25 -1.31
N THR A 35 -15.98 4.32 -1.99
CA THR A 35 -15.82 5.71 -1.56
C THR A 35 -16.93 6.56 -2.20
N ARG A 36 -16.89 7.88 -2.03
CA ARG A 36 -17.91 8.76 -2.61
C ARG A 36 -17.92 8.63 -4.13
N GLY A 37 -19.07 8.20 -4.66
CA GLY A 37 -19.31 8.11 -6.10
C GLY A 37 -18.71 6.88 -6.80
N ILE A 38 -18.11 5.94 -6.06
CA ILE A 38 -17.53 4.72 -6.59
C ILE A 38 -18.11 3.51 -5.84
N TYR A 39 -18.55 2.52 -6.60
CA TYR A 39 -19.20 1.31 -6.07
C TYR A 39 -18.60 0.06 -6.71
N GLU A 40 -18.66 -1.05 -5.97
CA GLU A 40 -18.36 -2.39 -6.45
C GLU A 40 -19.64 -3.22 -6.49
N THR A 41 -19.79 -4.01 -7.55
CA THR A 41 -20.93 -4.91 -7.73
C THR A 41 -20.64 -6.36 -7.30
N ASP A 42 -19.37 -6.74 -7.27
CA ASP A 42 -18.92 -8.05 -6.83
C ASP A 42 -18.60 -8.02 -5.34
N LYS A 43 -19.28 -8.89 -4.58
CA LYS A 43 -19.09 -9.03 -3.13
C LYS A 43 -17.85 -9.84 -2.76
N ASN A 44 -17.30 -10.59 -3.71
CA ASN A 44 -16.20 -11.53 -3.51
C ASN A 44 -14.86 -10.99 -4.04
N VAL A 45 -14.82 -9.73 -4.45
CA VAL A 45 -13.56 -9.13 -4.91
C VAL A 45 -12.53 -9.13 -3.79
N ASP A 46 -11.30 -9.47 -4.13
CA ASP A 46 -10.20 -9.46 -3.18
C ASP A 46 -9.81 -8.00 -2.84
N SER A 47 -9.91 -7.68 -1.55
CA SER A 47 -9.86 -6.31 -1.03
C SER A 47 -8.62 -5.50 -1.45
N PRO A 48 -7.38 -6.05 -1.52
CA PRO A 48 -6.21 -5.28 -1.89
C PRO A 48 -6.31 -4.61 -3.26
N PHE A 49 -6.99 -5.26 -4.20
CA PHE A 49 -7.15 -4.72 -5.56
C PHE A 49 -8.03 -3.46 -5.63
N LEU A 50 -8.81 -3.20 -4.59
CA LEU A 50 -9.65 -2.00 -4.48
C LEU A 50 -8.86 -0.77 -3.99
N ALA A 51 -7.67 -0.95 -3.42
CA ALA A 51 -6.89 0.15 -2.85
C ALA A 51 -6.57 1.24 -3.88
N CYS A 52 -6.06 0.85 -5.06
CA CYS A 52 -5.73 1.78 -6.13
C CYS A 52 -6.96 2.39 -6.82
N ILE A 53 -8.14 1.76 -6.65
CA ILE A 53 -9.42 2.29 -7.15
C ILE A 53 -9.97 3.36 -6.21
N ILE A 54 -9.87 3.13 -4.90
CA ILE A 54 -10.26 4.10 -3.87
C ILE A 54 -9.38 5.35 -3.94
N MET A 55 -8.07 5.16 -4.18
CA MET A 55 -7.10 6.24 -4.36
C MET A 55 -6.19 5.96 -5.58
N PRO A 56 -6.50 6.53 -6.75
CA PRO A 56 -5.85 6.15 -8.02
C PRO A 56 -4.32 6.34 -8.07
N LEU A 57 -3.78 7.34 -7.37
CA LEU A 57 -2.34 7.60 -7.29
C LEU A 57 -1.70 6.90 -6.07
N SER A 58 -2.17 5.71 -5.70
CA SER A 58 -1.58 4.91 -4.65
C SER A 58 -1.01 3.59 -5.17
N TYR A 59 -0.23 2.95 -4.34
CA TYR A 59 0.24 1.56 -4.50
C TYR A 59 0.28 0.87 -3.14
N LEU A 60 0.06 -0.43 -3.12
CA LEU A 60 0.16 -1.26 -1.92
C LEU A 60 1.59 -1.23 -1.38
N SER A 61 1.78 -0.97 -0.10
CA SER A 61 3.09 -0.86 0.52
C SER A 61 3.01 -1.02 2.04
N PHE A 62 4.12 -0.71 2.73
CA PHE A 62 4.26 -0.79 4.18
C PHE A 62 3.98 -2.20 4.69
N ASP A 63 3.40 -2.31 5.88
CA ASP A 63 3.20 -3.59 6.57
C ASP A 63 2.38 -4.58 5.73
N TRP A 64 1.40 -4.11 4.95
CA TRP A 64 0.63 -5.00 4.06
C TRP A 64 1.53 -5.65 2.99
N ALA A 65 2.38 -4.87 2.33
CA ALA A 65 3.29 -5.41 1.31
C ALA A 65 4.39 -6.29 1.94
N LEU A 66 4.90 -5.93 3.11
CA LEU A 66 5.85 -6.76 3.84
C LEU A 66 5.25 -8.12 4.20
N SER A 67 4.00 -8.14 4.70
CA SER A 67 3.27 -9.37 4.98
C SER A 67 2.97 -10.19 3.72
N TYR A 68 2.57 -9.53 2.62
CA TYR A 68 2.31 -10.16 1.33
C TYR A 68 3.54 -10.91 0.80
N TYR A 69 4.73 -10.37 0.98
CA TYR A 69 6.00 -10.99 0.59
C TYR A 69 6.56 -11.95 1.64
N GLY A 70 5.91 -12.12 2.79
CA GLY A 70 6.38 -12.97 3.88
C GLY A 70 7.57 -12.39 4.64
N LEU A 71 7.90 -11.10 4.47
CA LEU A 71 9.01 -10.45 5.16
C LEU A 71 8.74 -10.18 6.64
N ILE A 72 7.49 -10.10 7.03
CA ILE A 72 7.05 -10.03 8.45
C ILE A 72 6.05 -11.14 8.72
N PRO A 73 6.07 -11.74 9.94
CA PRO A 73 5.18 -12.85 10.28
C PRO A 73 3.74 -12.41 10.56
N GLU A 74 3.50 -11.12 10.81
CA GLU A 74 2.20 -10.59 11.14
C GLU A 74 1.24 -10.59 9.95
N ARG A 75 0.02 -11.12 10.18
CA ARG A 75 -1.08 -10.87 9.28
C ARG A 75 -1.62 -9.46 9.47
N VAL A 76 -1.56 -8.66 8.43
CA VAL A 76 -2.01 -7.27 8.46
C VAL A 76 -3.48 -7.18 8.06
N GLU A 77 -4.34 -6.72 8.98
CA GLU A 77 -5.77 -6.58 8.72
C GLU A 77 -6.11 -5.38 7.83
N ALA A 78 -5.40 -4.26 8.02
CA ALA A 78 -5.62 -3.07 7.22
C ALA A 78 -4.78 -3.10 5.94
N ILE A 79 -5.38 -2.73 4.82
CA ILE A 79 -4.65 -2.60 3.55
C ILE A 79 -3.91 -1.27 3.55
N THR A 80 -2.60 -1.32 3.75
CA THR A 80 -1.74 -0.15 3.77
C THR A 80 -1.19 0.16 2.38
N SER A 81 -1.22 1.43 2.01
CA SER A 81 -0.80 1.93 0.69
C SER A 81 -0.03 3.23 0.81
N ALA A 82 0.88 3.44 -0.10
CA ALA A 82 1.60 4.69 -0.25
C ALA A 82 1.00 5.54 -1.37
N SER A 83 1.07 6.85 -1.20
CA SER A 83 0.76 7.84 -2.22
C SER A 83 1.65 9.07 -1.98
N PHE A 84 1.65 10.06 -2.85
CA PHE A 84 2.42 11.28 -2.67
C PHE A 84 1.51 12.52 -2.60
N GLY A 85 2.02 13.57 -1.97
CA GLY A 85 1.28 14.83 -1.83
C GLY A 85 0.14 14.77 -0.81
N LEU A 86 0.15 13.79 0.08
CA LEU A 86 -0.82 13.70 1.16
C LEU A 86 -0.37 14.56 2.34
N ARG A 87 -1.15 15.57 2.72
CA ARG A 87 -0.86 16.39 3.90
C ARG A 87 -0.93 15.60 5.21
N LYS A 88 -1.75 14.53 5.25
CA LYS A 88 -1.95 13.64 6.40
C LYS A 88 -2.38 12.25 5.94
N LYS A 89 -2.19 11.26 6.79
CA LYS A 89 -2.73 9.91 6.62
C LYS A 89 -4.23 9.98 6.30
N LYS A 90 -4.68 9.20 5.32
CA LYS A 90 -6.09 9.02 4.97
C LYS A 90 -6.53 7.61 5.27
N THR A 91 -7.74 7.47 5.79
CA THR A 91 -8.35 6.18 6.09
C THR A 91 -9.72 6.10 5.46
N PHE A 92 -10.01 5.00 4.79
CA PHE A 92 -11.33 4.65 4.27
C PHE A 92 -11.72 3.30 4.86
N ILE A 93 -12.95 3.20 5.32
CA ILE A 93 -13.53 1.96 5.83
C ILE A 93 -14.78 1.68 5.03
N ASN A 94 -14.89 0.48 4.49
CA ASN A 94 -16.06 0.00 3.78
C ASN A 94 -16.36 -1.46 4.16
N LYS A 95 -17.30 -2.11 3.47
CA LYS A 95 -17.70 -3.50 3.76
C LYS A 95 -16.61 -4.54 3.46
N PHE A 96 -15.59 -4.20 2.68
CA PHE A 96 -14.50 -5.12 2.36
C PHE A 96 -13.40 -5.07 3.40
N CYS A 97 -12.90 -3.86 3.72
CA CYS A 97 -11.73 -3.72 4.57
C CYS A 97 -11.54 -2.27 5.03
N ARG A 98 -10.53 -2.07 5.87
CA ARG A 98 -9.94 -0.78 6.22
C ARG A 98 -8.74 -0.52 5.32
N TYR A 99 -8.75 0.62 4.63
CA TYR A 99 -7.69 1.09 3.73
C TYR A 99 -7.00 2.29 4.35
N GLU A 100 -5.69 2.25 4.42
CA GLU A 100 -4.86 3.32 4.98
C GLU A 100 -3.84 3.80 3.97
N TYR A 101 -3.78 5.12 3.77
CA TYR A 101 -2.86 5.74 2.82
C TYR A 101 -1.94 6.68 3.55
N GLN A 102 -0.64 6.50 3.34
CA GLN A 102 0.41 7.32 3.91
C GLN A 102 1.19 8.02 2.80
N ASP A 103 1.70 9.21 3.13
CA ASP A 103 2.50 10.00 2.21
C ASP A 103 3.90 9.42 2.05
N VAL A 104 4.43 9.48 0.83
CA VAL A 104 5.84 9.24 0.52
C VAL A 104 6.36 10.41 -0.32
N PRO A 105 7.68 10.70 -0.31
CA PRO A 105 8.22 11.73 -1.17
C PRO A 105 7.89 11.47 -2.65
N SER A 106 7.53 12.51 -3.40
CA SER A 106 7.25 12.37 -4.83
C SER A 106 8.45 11.83 -5.62
N SER A 107 9.67 12.11 -5.14
CA SER A 107 10.91 11.60 -5.71
C SER A 107 11.05 10.09 -5.71
N VAL A 108 10.40 9.40 -4.77
CA VAL A 108 10.47 7.93 -4.67
C VAL A 108 9.29 7.23 -5.32
N TYR A 109 8.20 7.95 -5.56
CA TYR A 109 6.94 7.37 -6.01
C TYR A 109 7.05 6.50 -7.27
N PRO A 110 7.76 6.90 -8.33
CA PRO A 110 7.74 6.14 -9.59
C PRO A 110 8.62 4.86 -9.58
N TYR A 111 9.47 4.68 -8.57
CA TYR A 111 10.47 3.61 -8.57
C TYR A 111 10.03 2.42 -7.71
N GLY A 112 10.52 1.21 -8.03
CA GLY A 112 10.31 0.01 -7.25
C GLY A 112 8.86 -0.44 -7.19
N LEU A 113 8.09 -0.26 -8.27
CA LEU A 113 6.70 -0.70 -8.37
C LEU A 113 6.56 -1.87 -9.34
N THR A 114 5.67 -2.78 -9.00
CA THR A 114 5.23 -3.87 -9.87
C THR A 114 3.71 -3.98 -9.86
N LEU A 115 3.15 -4.88 -10.67
CA LEU A 115 1.72 -5.13 -10.74
C LEU A 115 1.40 -6.52 -10.21
N ILE A 116 0.30 -6.60 -9.49
CA ILE A 116 -0.36 -7.86 -9.14
C ILE A 116 -1.74 -7.89 -9.78
N GLN A 117 -2.20 -9.08 -10.16
CA GLN A 117 -3.46 -9.27 -10.85
C GLN A 117 -4.26 -10.41 -10.22
N ASN A 118 -5.57 -10.20 -10.12
CA ASN A 118 -6.54 -11.24 -9.78
C ASN A 118 -7.77 -11.06 -10.67
N GLY A 119 -7.97 -12.00 -11.61
CA GLY A 119 -9.00 -11.88 -12.64
C GLY A 119 -8.82 -10.61 -13.47
N THR A 120 -9.83 -9.75 -13.48
CA THR A 120 -9.82 -8.46 -14.18
C THR A 120 -9.28 -7.30 -13.36
N TYR A 121 -8.96 -7.52 -12.08
CA TYR A 121 -8.45 -6.48 -11.19
C TYR A 121 -6.93 -6.46 -11.20
N ILE A 122 -6.37 -5.26 -11.29
CA ILE A 122 -4.93 -5.03 -11.27
C ILE A 122 -4.64 -3.99 -10.19
N ALA A 123 -3.63 -4.26 -9.36
CA ALA A 123 -3.15 -3.30 -8.38
C ALA A 123 -1.63 -3.08 -8.52
N LYS A 124 -1.19 -1.85 -8.26
CA LYS A 124 0.22 -1.53 -8.10
C LYS A 124 0.66 -1.92 -6.69
N ILE A 125 1.83 -2.53 -6.58
CA ILE A 125 2.47 -2.88 -5.31
C ILE A 125 3.94 -2.49 -5.32
N ALA A 126 4.46 -2.07 -4.17
CA ALA A 126 5.88 -1.90 -3.96
C ALA A 126 6.62 -3.24 -4.11
N THR A 127 7.83 -3.25 -4.68
CA THR A 127 8.73 -4.39 -4.57
C THR A 127 9.14 -4.60 -3.11
N LYS A 128 9.77 -5.74 -2.79
CA LYS A 128 10.27 -6.04 -1.42
C LYS A 128 11.14 -4.89 -0.88
N GLU A 129 12.09 -4.46 -1.70
CA GLU A 129 13.06 -3.40 -1.39
C GLU A 129 12.37 -2.06 -1.13
N LYS A 130 11.43 -1.73 -2.00
CA LYS A 130 10.62 -0.51 -1.87
C LYS A 130 9.75 -0.54 -0.63
N ALA A 131 9.10 -1.67 -0.33
CA ALA A 131 8.24 -1.81 0.84
C ALA A 131 9.02 -1.62 2.14
N ILE A 132 10.26 -2.14 2.23
CA ILE A 132 11.16 -1.90 3.36
C ILE A 132 11.53 -0.42 3.47
N CYS A 133 11.91 0.22 2.36
CA CYS A 133 12.25 1.65 2.36
C CYS A 133 11.06 2.52 2.77
N ASP A 134 9.87 2.27 2.22
CA ASP A 134 8.64 2.96 2.58
C ASP A 134 8.36 2.81 4.09
N SER A 135 8.46 1.58 4.61
CA SER A 135 8.20 1.26 6.02
C SER A 135 9.20 1.94 6.95
N LEU A 136 10.50 1.84 6.67
CA LEU A 136 11.55 2.50 7.44
C LEU A 136 11.40 4.02 7.46
N SER A 137 10.84 4.62 6.40
CA SER A 137 10.56 6.05 6.35
C SER A 137 9.48 6.49 7.34
N LYS A 138 8.67 5.56 7.85
CA LYS A 138 7.53 5.80 8.76
C LYS A 138 7.72 5.23 10.15
N TRP A 139 8.58 4.24 10.32
CA TRP A 139 8.87 3.67 11.63
C TRP A 139 9.63 4.67 12.52
N ARG A 140 9.69 4.38 13.83
CA ARG A 140 10.43 5.22 14.78
C ARG A 140 11.85 5.46 14.29
N THR A 141 12.31 6.68 14.42
CA THR A 141 13.70 7.03 14.07
C THR A 141 14.64 6.40 15.11
N VAL A 142 15.71 5.78 14.64
CA VAL A 142 16.77 5.20 15.46
C VAL A 142 18.08 5.97 15.25
N GLN A 143 19.05 5.80 16.16
CA GLN A 143 20.24 6.64 16.18
C GLN A 143 21.49 5.99 15.55
N ASN A 144 21.54 4.67 15.50
CA ASN A 144 22.71 3.92 15.06
C ASN A 144 22.33 2.61 14.39
N ILE A 145 23.32 1.92 13.81
CA ILE A 145 23.12 0.64 13.11
C ILE A 145 22.64 -0.47 14.04
N LYS A 146 23.10 -0.50 15.30
CA LYS A 146 22.65 -1.51 16.25
C LYS A 146 21.16 -1.39 16.52
N ASP A 147 20.67 -0.19 16.81
CA ASP A 147 19.24 0.08 17.03
C ASP A 147 18.41 -0.19 15.76
N LEU A 148 19.00 0.05 14.56
CA LEU A 148 18.34 -0.29 13.29
C LEU A 148 18.17 -1.81 13.14
N LYS A 149 19.19 -2.60 13.49
CA LYS A 149 19.11 -4.06 13.48
C LYS A 149 18.07 -4.57 14.47
N GLU A 150 18.03 -4.02 15.68
CA GLU A 150 16.97 -4.33 16.65
C GLU A 150 15.58 -4.00 16.11
N LEU A 151 15.41 -2.83 15.49
CA LEU A 151 14.14 -2.43 14.86
C LEU A 151 13.73 -3.41 13.75
N LEU A 152 14.64 -3.80 12.86
CA LEU A 152 14.35 -4.69 11.73
C LEU A 152 14.05 -6.12 12.21
N PHE A 153 14.97 -6.71 12.98
CA PHE A 153 15.01 -8.15 13.22
C PHE A 153 14.30 -8.56 14.51
N LEU A 154 14.25 -7.68 15.54
CA LEU A 154 13.56 -7.98 16.79
C LEU A 154 12.17 -7.35 16.84
N ASP A 155 12.04 -6.04 16.63
CA ASP A 155 10.75 -5.35 16.73
C ASP A 155 9.81 -5.70 15.58
N LYS A 156 10.33 -5.70 14.36
CA LYS A 156 9.58 -6.00 13.12
C LYS A 156 9.68 -7.44 12.69
N ARG A 157 10.51 -8.22 13.36
CA ARG A 157 10.70 -9.66 13.15
C ARG A 157 10.92 -10.05 11.69
N ILE A 158 11.60 -9.17 10.93
CA ILE A 158 12.04 -9.51 9.58
C ILE A 158 13.09 -10.61 9.72
N ASN A 159 12.92 -11.71 8.98
CA ASN A 159 13.91 -12.78 8.97
C ASN A 159 15.21 -12.29 8.32
N GLU A 160 16.36 -12.56 8.93
CA GLU A 160 17.66 -12.10 8.42
C GLU A 160 18.04 -12.76 7.08
N GLU A 161 17.62 -14.01 6.84
CA GLU A 161 17.86 -14.70 5.57
C GLU A 161 17.04 -14.05 4.44
N ASP A 162 15.74 -13.78 4.71
CA ASP A 162 14.87 -13.08 3.76
C ASP A 162 15.39 -11.67 3.47
N PHE A 163 15.87 -10.95 4.50
CA PHE A 163 16.50 -9.65 4.33
C PHE A 163 17.74 -9.72 3.48
N SER A 164 18.61 -10.73 3.71
CA SER A 164 19.85 -10.93 2.96
C SER A 164 19.61 -11.29 1.49
N SER A 165 18.42 -11.80 1.16
CA SER A 165 18.01 -12.15 -0.21
C SER A 165 17.54 -10.96 -1.06
N LEU A 166 17.41 -9.76 -0.45
CA LEU A 166 16.94 -8.56 -1.13
C LEU A 166 17.99 -8.04 -2.13
N ASP A 167 17.48 -7.36 -3.15
CA ASP A 167 18.33 -6.60 -4.07
C ASP A 167 18.84 -5.32 -3.40
N PHE A 168 20.02 -5.43 -2.78
CA PHE A 168 20.65 -4.29 -2.10
C PHE A 168 21.03 -3.17 -3.04
N ASP A 169 21.31 -3.42 -4.33
CA ASP A 169 21.57 -2.34 -5.30
C ASP A 169 20.36 -1.48 -5.51
N ASN A 170 19.18 -2.08 -5.57
CA ASN A 170 17.94 -1.34 -5.63
C ASN A 170 17.66 -0.55 -4.35
N ILE A 171 17.94 -1.14 -3.17
CA ILE A 171 17.80 -0.41 -1.90
C ILE A 171 18.75 0.81 -1.88
N LEU A 172 20.03 0.62 -2.25
CA LEU A 172 21.02 1.70 -2.26
C LEU A 172 20.69 2.83 -3.24
N LYS A 173 19.96 2.56 -4.31
CA LYS A 173 19.45 3.57 -5.25
C LYS A 173 18.22 4.30 -4.67
N LEU A 174 17.34 3.58 -3.98
CA LEU A 174 16.08 4.14 -3.45
C LEU A 174 16.26 4.92 -2.15
N ALA A 175 17.03 4.37 -1.19
CA ALA A 175 17.14 4.90 0.16
C ALA A 175 17.48 6.39 0.24
N PRO A 176 18.45 6.92 -0.53
CA PRO A 176 18.81 8.34 -0.47
C PRO A 176 17.68 9.29 -0.88
N LEU A 177 16.75 8.82 -1.71
CA LEU A 177 15.63 9.63 -2.21
C LEU A 177 14.61 9.98 -1.11
N TYR A 178 14.58 9.21 -0.02
CA TYR A 178 13.68 9.44 1.11
C TYR A 178 14.15 10.55 2.05
N ARG A 179 15.46 10.83 2.12
CA ARG A 179 16.06 11.81 3.03
C ARG A 179 15.64 11.57 4.48
N ARG A 180 15.81 10.34 4.97
CA ARG A 180 15.42 9.90 6.31
C ARG A 180 16.55 9.17 7.00
N THR A 181 16.79 9.48 8.28
CA THR A 181 17.86 8.89 9.08
C THR A 181 17.88 7.37 9.04
N ASN A 182 16.73 6.71 9.17
CA ASN A 182 16.66 5.23 9.10
C ASN A 182 17.17 4.69 7.75
N LEU A 183 16.92 5.40 6.64
CA LEU A 183 17.38 5.00 5.31
C LEU A 183 18.88 5.26 5.11
N ASP A 184 19.40 6.32 5.73
CA ASP A 184 20.85 6.58 5.75
C ASP A 184 21.58 5.50 6.56
N LEU A 185 21.00 5.08 7.70
CA LEU A 185 21.53 3.98 8.51
C LEU A 185 21.42 2.64 7.77
N LEU A 186 20.32 2.38 7.05
CA LEU A 186 20.17 1.19 6.21
C LEU A 186 21.26 1.14 5.12
N THR A 187 21.54 2.25 4.47
CA THR A 187 22.61 2.34 3.47
C THR A 187 23.98 1.99 4.07
N ARG A 188 24.27 2.50 5.27
CA ARG A 188 25.51 2.20 5.99
C ARG A 188 25.58 0.75 6.43
N LEU A 189 24.48 0.17 6.93
CA LEU A 189 24.39 -1.23 7.31
C LEU A 189 24.70 -2.15 6.12
N ILE A 190 24.03 -1.91 4.98
CA ILE A 190 24.22 -2.72 3.77
C ILE A 190 25.67 -2.67 3.29
N ARG A 191 26.27 -1.48 3.20
CA ARG A 191 27.67 -1.35 2.75
C ARG A 191 28.66 -2.01 3.70
N LYS A 192 28.39 -1.98 5.01
CA LYS A 192 29.30 -2.52 6.02
C LYS A 192 29.24 -4.04 6.15
N GLU A 193 28.05 -4.63 6.05
CA GLU A 193 27.84 -6.03 6.44
C GLU A 193 27.43 -6.95 5.29
N TYR A 194 26.87 -6.40 4.20
CA TYR A 194 26.32 -7.19 3.09
C TYR A 194 27.01 -6.93 1.73
N LYS A 195 27.70 -5.81 1.60
CA LYS A 195 28.55 -5.51 0.44
C LYS A 195 29.95 -5.23 0.96
N HIS A 196 30.82 -6.21 0.88
CA HIS A 196 32.25 -6.01 1.06
C HIS A 196 32.77 -5.32 -0.20
N GLU A 197 32.94 -4.00 -0.16
CA GLU A 197 33.82 -3.28 -1.08
C GLU A 197 35.24 -3.30 -0.55
#